data_747a53f9155967d88b8fb9e689ea5e97
#
_entry.id   747a53f9155967d88b8fb9e689ea5e97
#
_cell.length_a   1.000
_cell.length_b   1.000
_cell.length_c   1.000
_cell.angle_alpha   90.00
_cell.angle_beta   90.00
_cell.angle_gamma   90.00
#
_symmetry.space_group_name_H-M   'P 1'
#
loop_
_entity.id
_entity.type
_entity.pdbx_description
1 polymer ?
#
loop_
_entity_poly.entity_id
_entity_poly.type
_entity_poly.pdbx_seq_one_letter_code
_entity_poly.pdbx_strand_id
1 'polypeptide(L)'
;MKKILALAAAFAVFVGSAFAADPAVGLWKSVDDKTGKVTAIWEIYEKDGLLFGTIAAVVDNPQNVVASACKESYPDFPVAGAVNKMHTVGTPWIHNMVKQSEGNWAKGNIVNPGDGKRYGCVIKYLKVGEKNKKYVAKEPTLAMAGTVGPIQVFQYWIPASQADIESVQKEFPAK
;
A
#
# COMPACT_ATOMS: atom_id res chain seq x y z
N MET A 1 -43.82 45.69 -25.66
CA MET A 1 -42.56 45.15 -26.23
C MET A 1 -41.73 44.62 -25.07
N LYS A 2 -41.71 43.31 -24.83
CA LYS A 2 -40.97 42.65 -23.75
C LYS A 2 -39.63 42.16 -24.31
N LYS A 3 -38.51 42.73 -23.82
CA LYS A 3 -37.16 42.29 -24.19
C LYS A 3 -36.82 41.07 -23.35
N ILE A 4 -36.63 39.92 -24.00
CA ILE A 4 -36.12 38.67 -23.42
C ILE A 4 -34.61 38.76 -23.45
N LEU A 5 -33.98 38.82 -22.26
CA LEU A 5 -32.53 38.71 -22.10
C LEU A 5 -32.21 37.21 -22.06
N ALA A 6 -31.54 36.69 -23.08
CA ALA A 6 -31.00 35.32 -23.04
C ALA A 6 -29.67 35.34 -22.28
N LEU A 7 -29.65 34.65 -21.15
CA LEU A 7 -28.45 34.41 -20.31
C LEU A 7 -27.75 33.17 -20.85
N ALA A 8 -26.66 33.35 -21.60
CA ALA A 8 -25.82 32.25 -22.06
C ALA A 8 -24.93 31.80 -20.89
N ALA A 9 -25.26 30.65 -20.29
CA ALA A 9 -24.41 29.99 -19.31
C ALA A 9 -23.26 29.29 -20.03
N ALA A 10 -22.04 29.86 -19.92
CA ALA A 10 -20.82 29.20 -20.38
C ALA A 10 -20.48 28.04 -19.43
N PHE A 11 -20.71 26.82 -19.89
CA PHE A 11 -20.20 25.61 -19.24
C PHE A 11 -18.69 25.53 -19.49
N ALA A 12 -17.89 25.89 -18.51
CA ALA A 12 -16.46 25.59 -18.51
C ALA A 12 -16.29 24.07 -18.30
N VAL A 13 -16.03 23.35 -19.39
CA VAL A 13 -15.60 21.96 -19.32
C VAL A 13 -14.19 21.95 -18.74
N PHE A 14 -14.06 21.68 -17.45
CA PHE A 14 -12.79 21.32 -16.85
C PHE A 14 -12.37 19.95 -17.42
N VAL A 15 -11.55 19.98 -18.45
CA VAL A 15 -10.81 18.79 -18.88
C VAL A 15 -9.74 18.55 -17.81
N GLY A 16 -10.11 17.89 -16.73
CA GLY A 16 -9.15 17.36 -15.76
C GLY A 16 -8.26 16.36 -16.50
N SER A 17 -6.98 16.67 -16.65
CA SER A 17 -5.97 15.70 -17.08
C SER A 17 -6.04 14.55 -16.08
N ALA A 18 -6.64 13.42 -16.48
CA ALA A 18 -6.56 12.18 -15.73
C ALA A 18 -5.09 11.74 -15.80
N PHE A 19 -4.26 12.19 -14.87
CA PHE A 19 -2.96 11.57 -14.67
C PHE A 19 -3.26 10.12 -14.30
N ALA A 20 -2.77 9.18 -15.11
CA ALA A 20 -2.86 7.77 -14.77
C ALA A 20 -2.22 7.59 -13.37
N ALA A 21 -2.91 6.90 -12.48
CA ALA A 21 -2.37 6.60 -11.16
C ALA A 21 -1.03 5.87 -11.30
N ASP A 22 -0.10 6.13 -10.37
CA ASP A 22 1.19 5.41 -10.35
C ASP A 22 0.92 3.90 -10.32
N PRO A 23 1.61 3.09 -11.13
CA PRO A 23 1.33 1.66 -11.23
C PRO A 23 1.58 0.87 -9.94
N ALA A 24 2.29 1.45 -8.97
CA ALA A 24 2.43 0.85 -7.63
C ALA A 24 1.16 1.01 -6.78
N VAL A 25 0.29 1.98 -7.10
CA VAL A 25 -0.96 2.24 -6.38
C VAL A 25 -1.99 1.15 -6.70
N GLY A 26 -2.64 0.62 -5.69
CA GLY A 26 -3.67 -0.41 -5.82
C GLY A 26 -3.68 -1.43 -4.69
N LEU A 27 -4.37 -2.53 -4.93
CA LEU A 27 -4.48 -3.64 -3.98
C LEU A 27 -3.49 -4.75 -4.33
N TRP A 28 -2.79 -5.25 -3.32
CA TRP A 28 -1.72 -6.22 -3.48
C TRP A 28 -1.80 -7.31 -2.40
N LYS A 29 -1.61 -8.57 -2.79
CA LYS A 29 -1.44 -9.71 -1.88
C LYS A 29 0.02 -9.85 -1.52
N SER A 30 0.36 -9.70 -0.24
CA SER A 30 1.68 -10.11 0.23
C SER A 30 1.76 -11.63 0.32
N VAL A 31 2.85 -12.18 -0.22
CA VAL A 31 3.07 -13.63 -0.29
C VAL A 31 4.34 -13.98 0.47
N ASP A 32 4.25 -14.96 1.33
CA ASP A 32 5.42 -15.52 2.01
C ASP A 32 6.29 -16.31 1.02
N ASP A 33 7.54 -15.92 0.87
CA ASP A 33 8.45 -16.47 -0.15
C ASP A 33 8.79 -17.95 0.06
N LYS A 34 8.62 -18.47 1.28
CA LYS A 34 8.97 -19.86 1.62
C LYS A 34 7.79 -20.78 1.42
N THR A 35 6.59 -20.32 1.74
CA THR A 35 5.38 -21.15 1.73
C THR A 35 4.48 -20.89 0.52
N GLY A 36 4.64 -19.74 -0.15
CA GLY A 36 3.77 -19.28 -1.22
C GLY A 36 2.37 -18.84 -0.74
N LYS A 37 2.14 -18.79 0.56
CA LYS A 37 0.85 -18.40 1.13
C LYS A 37 0.68 -16.89 1.16
N VAL A 38 -0.54 -16.43 0.90
CA VAL A 38 -0.94 -15.04 1.12
C VAL A 38 -0.96 -14.77 2.63
N THR A 39 -0.37 -13.68 3.06
CA THR A 39 -0.28 -13.28 4.48
C THR A 39 -1.16 -12.09 4.82
N ALA A 40 -1.34 -11.18 3.87
CA ALA A 40 -2.22 -10.02 4.00
C ALA A 40 -2.60 -9.46 2.63
N ILE A 41 -3.63 -8.63 2.61
CA ILE A 41 -3.94 -7.76 1.47
C ILE A 41 -3.61 -6.33 1.87
N TRP A 42 -2.85 -5.67 1.02
CA TRP A 42 -2.39 -4.31 1.21
C TRP A 42 -3.08 -3.37 0.24
N GLU A 43 -3.42 -2.19 0.72
CA GLU A 43 -3.78 -1.05 -0.10
C GLU A 43 -2.60 -0.09 -0.15
N ILE A 44 -2.04 0.12 -1.35
CA ILE A 44 -0.98 1.07 -1.60
C ILE A 44 -1.59 2.30 -2.24
N TYR A 45 -1.36 3.47 -1.66
CA TYR A 45 -1.96 4.73 -2.10
C TYR A 45 -1.00 5.90 -2.00
N GLU A 46 -1.23 6.91 -2.83
CA GLU A 46 -0.49 8.17 -2.83
C GLU A 46 -1.29 9.25 -2.08
N LYS A 47 -0.63 9.98 -1.22
CA LYS A 47 -1.19 11.12 -0.50
C LYS A 47 -0.12 12.18 -0.36
N ASP A 48 -0.43 13.42 -0.74
CA ASP A 48 0.46 14.59 -0.65
C ASP A 48 1.83 14.37 -1.31
N GLY A 49 1.87 13.60 -2.44
CA GLY A 49 3.08 13.29 -3.19
C GLY A 49 3.97 12.21 -2.56
N LEU A 50 3.52 11.58 -1.49
CA LEU A 50 4.19 10.44 -0.83
C LEU A 50 3.34 9.18 -0.96
N LEU A 51 4.01 8.01 -1.01
CA LEU A 51 3.31 6.72 -1.04
C LEU A 51 3.22 6.14 0.37
N PHE A 52 2.05 5.55 0.64
CA PHE A 52 1.72 4.86 1.88
C PHE A 52 1.17 3.47 1.57
N GLY A 53 1.16 2.61 2.58
CA GLY A 53 0.53 1.30 2.49
C GLY A 53 -0.12 0.90 3.80
N THR A 54 -1.41 0.56 3.73
CA THR A 54 -2.18 0.00 4.83
C THR A 54 -2.46 -1.48 4.58
N ILE A 55 -2.58 -2.27 5.64
CA ILE A 55 -3.12 -3.61 5.53
C ILE A 55 -4.65 -3.48 5.46
N ALA A 56 -5.25 -3.91 4.36
CA ALA A 56 -6.70 -3.91 4.16
C ALA A 56 -7.38 -5.15 4.75
N ALA A 57 -6.66 -6.29 4.76
CA ALA A 57 -7.11 -7.52 5.43
C ALA A 57 -5.91 -8.39 5.82
N VAL A 58 -6.00 -9.08 6.97
CA VAL A 58 -4.98 -10.03 7.46
C VAL A 58 -5.49 -11.46 7.33
N VAL A 59 -4.58 -12.36 6.97
CA VAL A 59 -4.85 -13.81 6.91
C VAL A 59 -4.41 -14.45 8.24
N ASP A 60 -5.10 -15.51 8.66
CA ASP A 60 -4.84 -16.29 9.87
C ASP A 60 -4.97 -15.50 11.20
N ASN A 61 -5.57 -14.29 11.16
CA ASN A 61 -5.81 -13.46 12.33
C ASN A 61 -7.15 -12.75 12.26
N PRO A 62 -7.79 -12.41 13.40
CA PRO A 62 -8.99 -11.57 13.40
C PRO A 62 -8.68 -10.18 12.80
N GLN A 63 -9.64 -9.61 12.07
CA GLN A 63 -9.42 -8.30 11.40
C GLN A 63 -9.22 -7.14 12.39
N ASN A 64 -9.63 -7.29 13.63
CA ASN A 64 -9.39 -6.31 14.71
C ASN A 64 -8.15 -6.61 15.56
N VAL A 65 -7.22 -7.46 15.07
CA VAL A 65 -5.97 -7.74 15.78
C VAL A 65 -5.16 -6.47 15.99
N VAL A 66 -4.66 -6.29 17.21
CA VAL A 66 -3.84 -5.15 17.62
C VAL A 66 -2.37 -5.46 17.39
N ALA A 67 -1.61 -4.47 16.93
CA ALA A 67 -0.17 -4.58 16.69
C ALA A 67 0.66 -4.53 17.99
N SER A 68 0.33 -5.40 18.95
CA SER A 68 0.90 -5.42 20.30
C SER A 68 2.40 -5.72 20.37
N ALA A 69 2.97 -6.30 19.30
CA ALA A 69 4.43 -6.49 19.17
C ALA A 69 5.19 -5.20 18.87
N CYS A 70 4.49 -4.14 18.45
CA CYS A 70 5.08 -2.84 18.16
C CYS A 70 5.53 -2.11 19.43
N LYS A 71 6.44 -1.15 19.24
CA LYS A 71 6.75 -0.15 20.27
C LYS A 71 5.60 0.84 20.39
N GLU A 72 5.56 1.59 21.47
CA GLU A 72 4.58 2.66 21.66
C GLU A 72 4.71 3.77 20.60
N SER A 73 5.93 4.05 20.12
CA SER A 73 6.18 5.04 19.08
C SER A 73 7.33 4.66 18.17
N TYR A 74 7.30 5.22 16.95
CA TYR A 74 8.40 5.17 15.98
C TYR A 74 8.65 6.55 15.41
N PRO A 75 9.91 6.89 15.05
CA PRO A 75 10.21 8.14 14.37
C PRO A 75 9.40 8.27 13.06
N ASP A 76 8.85 9.46 12.83
CA ASP A 76 8.11 9.83 11.60
C ASP A 76 6.88 8.95 11.29
N PHE A 77 6.34 8.24 12.30
CA PHE A 77 5.14 7.45 12.11
C PHE A 77 3.94 8.37 11.82
N PRO A 78 3.15 8.12 10.75
CA PRO A 78 2.22 9.11 10.22
C PRO A 78 0.91 9.25 11.00
N VAL A 79 0.69 8.42 12.04
CA VAL A 79 -0.52 8.42 12.87
C VAL A 79 -0.14 8.71 14.32
N ALA A 80 -0.85 9.65 14.94
CA ALA A 80 -0.67 9.97 16.36
C ALA A 80 -1.27 8.89 17.27
N GLY A 81 -0.63 8.68 18.41
CA GLY A 81 -1.08 7.71 19.42
C GLY A 81 -0.09 6.56 19.62
N ALA A 82 -0.44 5.66 20.55
CA ALA A 82 0.38 4.51 20.89
C ALA A 82 0.26 3.42 19.78
N VAL A 83 1.34 3.23 19.01
CA VAL A 83 1.35 2.33 17.84
C VAL A 83 1.05 0.88 18.25
N ASN A 84 1.53 0.45 19.42
CA ASN A 84 1.25 -0.89 19.97
C ASN A 84 -0.22 -1.11 20.40
N LYS A 85 -1.07 -0.09 20.30
CA LYS A 85 -2.52 -0.17 20.54
C LYS A 85 -3.34 0.01 19.24
N MET A 86 -2.69 0.24 18.11
CA MET A 86 -3.36 0.38 16.82
C MET A 86 -3.76 -0.97 16.26
N HIS A 87 -4.85 -1.00 15.52
CA HIS A 87 -5.25 -2.19 14.76
C HIS A 87 -4.26 -2.43 13.61
N THR A 88 -3.95 -3.69 13.34
CA THR A 88 -3.10 -4.07 12.21
C THR A 88 -3.75 -3.67 10.88
N VAL A 89 -5.06 -3.85 10.76
CA VAL A 89 -5.84 -3.40 9.59
C VAL A 89 -6.09 -1.90 9.68
N GLY A 90 -5.91 -1.19 8.58
CA GLY A 90 -6.19 0.25 8.43
C GLY A 90 -5.06 1.18 8.89
N THR A 91 -4.03 0.69 9.56
CA THR A 91 -2.88 1.51 9.97
C THR A 91 -1.84 1.57 8.83
N PRO A 92 -1.27 2.76 8.51
CA PRO A 92 -0.29 2.92 7.42
C PRO A 92 1.10 2.44 7.86
N TRP A 93 1.34 1.14 7.74
CA TRP A 93 2.60 0.50 8.11
C TRP A 93 3.74 0.81 7.15
N ILE A 94 3.45 1.02 5.86
CA ILE A 94 4.38 1.61 4.89
C ILE A 94 4.07 3.10 4.83
N HIS A 95 5.09 3.94 4.98
CA HIS A 95 4.87 5.37 5.09
C HIS A 95 6.04 6.21 4.58
N ASN A 96 5.71 7.44 4.17
CA ASN A 96 6.65 8.49 3.75
C ASN A 96 7.56 8.06 2.60
N MET A 97 7.06 7.21 1.69
CA MET A 97 7.84 6.79 0.52
C MET A 97 7.94 7.93 -0.49
N VAL A 98 9.14 8.22 -0.94
CA VAL A 98 9.43 9.28 -1.92
C VAL A 98 9.54 8.68 -3.31
N LYS A 99 8.84 9.26 -4.28
CA LYS A 99 8.89 8.86 -5.68
C LYS A 99 10.29 9.03 -6.26
N GLN A 100 10.84 7.99 -6.85
CA GLN A 100 12.12 8.02 -7.56
C GLN A 100 11.90 8.09 -9.08
N SER A 101 10.91 7.37 -9.57
CA SER A 101 10.38 7.38 -10.92
C SER A 101 9.00 6.71 -10.92
N GLU A 102 8.33 6.64 -12.05
CA GLU A 102 7.05 5.94 -12.17
C GLU A 102 7.18 4.47 -11.71
N GLY A 103 6.33 4.07 -10.77
CA GLY A 103 6.33 2.73 -10.16
C GLY A 103 7.51 2.44 -9.22
N ASN A 104 8.41 3.40 -8.98
CA ASN A 104 9.56 3.20 -8.09
C ASN A 104 9.56 4.21 -6.95
N TRP A 105 9.55 3.70 -5.72
CA TRP A 105 9.47 4.46 -4.48
C TRP A 105 10.52 4.00 -3.48
N ALA A 106 11.14 4.93 -2.77
CA ALA A 106 12.19 4.64 -1.78
C ALA A 106 12.22 5.71 -0.68
N LYS A 107 13.21 5.63 0.20
CA LYS A 107 13.50 6.61 1.27
C LYS A 107 12.37 6.77 2.29
N GLY A 108 11.40 5.86 2.30
CA GLY A 108 10.40 5.73 3.33
C GLY A 108 10.69 4.55 4.24
N ASN A 109 9.69 4.17 5.03
CA ASN A 109 9.83 3.15 6.04
C ASN A 109 8.67 2.15 6.00
N ILE A 110 8.93 0.97 6.56
CA ILE A 110 7.91 0.00 6.93
C ILE A 110 8.11 -0.40 8.39
N VAL A 111 7.02 -0.42 9.16
CA VAL A 111 6.97 -1.09 10.46
C VAL A 111 6.21 -2.40 10.25
N ASN A 112 6.84 -3.52 10.60
CA ASN A 112 6.17 -4.81 10.55
C ASN A 112 5.29 -4.99 11.82
N PRO A 113 3.96 -5.00 11.73
CA PRO A 113 3.11 -5.10 12.91
C PRO A 113 3.21 -6.44 13.64
N GLY A 114 3.70 -7.49 12.96
CA GLY A 114 3.84 -8.83 13.53
C GLY A 114 5.04 -8.99 14.49
N ASP A 115 6.11 -8.21 14.26
CA ASP A 115 7.33 -8.28 15.10
C ASP A 115 7.78 -6.93 15.67
N GLY A 116 7.09 -5.85 15.35
CA GLY A 116 7.38 -4.49 15.80
C GLY A 116 8.68 -3.90 15.28
N LYS A 117 9.31 -4.49 14.26
CA LYS A 117 10.56 -3.96 13.71
C LYS A 117 10.30 -2.93 12.61
N ARG A 118 11.10 -1.87 12.63
CA ARG A 118 11.12 -0.84 11.59
C ARG A 118 12.29 -1.04 10.65
N TYR A 119 11.99 -0.94 9.35
CA TYR A 119 12.97 -1.04 8.27
C TYR A 119 12.83 0.16 7.35
N GLY A 120 13.91 0.55 6.64
CA GLY A 120 13.73 1.32 5.43
C GLY A 120 12.91 0.53 4.41
N CYS A 121 12.25 1.21 3.47
CA CYS A 121 11.39 0.56 2.50
C CYS A 121 11.73 0.98 1.07
N VAL A 122 11.67 0.01 0.15
CA VAL A 122 11.76 0.20 -1.29
C VAL A 122 10.59 -0.54 -1.94
N ILE A 123 9.92 0.12 -2.87
CA ILE A 123 8.84 -0.44 -3.68
C ILE A 123 9.20 -0.25 -5.15
N LYS A 124 9.04 -1.29 -5.94
CA LYS A 124 9.24 -1.29 -7.38
C LYS A 124 8.12 -2.07 -8.07
N TYR A 125 7.39 -1.41 -8.94
CA TYR A 125 6.45 -2.08 -9.83
C TYR A 125 7.19 -2.78 -10.97
N LEU A 126 6.83 -4.03 -11.24
CA LEU A 126 7.39 -4.84 -12.32
C LEU A 126 6.27 -5.20 -13.31
N LYS A 127 6.49 -4.89 -14.58
CA LYS A 127 5.65 -5.38 -15.68
C LYS A 127 5.94 -6.87 -15.92
N VAL A 128 5.01 -7.54 -16.60
CA VAL A 128 5.21 -8.94 -17.02
C VAL A 128 6.52 -9.07 -17.81
N GLY A 129 7.34 -10.05 -17.43
CA GLY A 129 8.66 -10.30 -18.02
C GLY A 129 9.81 -9.47 -17.43
N GLU A 130 9.53 -8.44 -16.63
CA GLU A 130 10.58 -7.68 -15.97
C GLU A 130 11.24 -8.48 -14.84
N LYS A 131 12.53 -8.20 -14.64
CA LYS A 131 13.36 -8.89 -13.63
C LYS A 131 13.69 -7.97 -12.48
N ASN A 132 13.65 -8.54 -11.28
CA ASN A 132 14.27 -7.95 -10.09
C ASN A 132 15.07 -9.04 -9.37
N LYS A 133 16.40 -8.88 -9.32
CA LYS A 133 17.32 -9.94 -8.87
C LYS A 133 17.08 -11.25 -9.65
N LYS A 134 16.72 -12.34 -8.95
CA LYS A 134 16.42 -13.66 -9.55
C LYS A 134 14.96 -13.86 -9.93
N TYR A 135 14.08 -12.94 -9.51
CA TYR A 135 12.65 -13.03 -9.81
C TYR A 135 12.34 -12.47 -11.20
N VAL A 136 11.47 -13.15 -11.92
CA VAL A 136 10.89 -12.69 -13.20
C VAL A 136 9.38 -12.60 -13.02
N ALA A 137 8.83 -11.41 -13.23
CA ALA A 137 7.40 -11.18 -13.06
C ALA A 137 6.59 -11.94 -14.11
N LYS A 138 5.70 -12.82 -13.68
CA LYS A 138 4.76 -13.56 -14.53
C LYS A 138 3.43 -12.81 -14.73
N GLU A 139 3.16 -11.88 -13.86
CA GLU A 139 2.02 -10.96 -13.83
C GLU A 139 2.49 -9.60 -13.29
N PRO A 140 1.69 -8.52 -13.38
CA PRO A 140 2.03 -7.28 -12.70
C PRO A 140 2.41 -7.56 -11.25
N THR A 141 3.58 -7.11 -10.81
CA THR A 141 4.12 -7.50 -9.51
C THR A 141 4.64 -6.27 -8.78
N LEU A 142 4.37 -6.16 -7.49
CA LEU A 142 4.96 -5.16 -6.62
C LEU A 142 6.12 -5.81 -5.84
N ALA A 143 7.35 -5.50 -6.22
CA ALA A 143 8.53 -5.91 -5.48
C ALA A 143 8.72 -4.93 -4.30
N MET A 144 8.41 -5.39 -3.09
CA MET A 144 8.58 -4.64 -1.84
C MET A 144 9.76 -5.18 -1.06
N ALA A 145 10.64 -4.32 -0.58
CA ALA A 145 11.75 -4.72 0.27
C ALA A 145 11.81 -3.90 1.56
N GLY A 146 11.97 -4.60 2.67
CA GLY A 146 12.55 -4.04 3.89
C GLY A 146 14.07 -3.93 3.73
N THR A 147 14.64 -2.82 4.21
CA THR A 147 16.07 -2.55 4.07
C THR A 147 16.75 -2.33 5.43
N VAL A 148 17.92 -2.96 5.61
CA VAL A 148 18.81 -2.73 6.75
C VAL A 148 20.21 -2.41 6.19
N GLY A 149 20.60 -1.13 6.26
CA GLY A 149 21.79 -0.67 5.57
C GLY A 149 21.73 -1.01 4.07
N PRO A 150 22.77 -1.65 3.49
CA PRO A 150 22.77 -2.01 2.07
C PRO A 150 21.95 -3.27 1.75
N ILE A 151 21.45 -3.99 2.77
CA ILE A 151 20.75 -5.25 2.58
C ILE A 151 19.29 -4.97 2.28
N GLN A 152 18.79 -5.56 1.17
CA GLN A 152 17.40 -5.51 0.74
C GLN A 152 16.85 -6.93 0.65
N VAL A 153 15.78 -7.22 1.40
CA VAL A 153 15.06 -8.49 1.34
C VAL A 153 13.73 -8.22 0.63
N PHE A 154 13.61 -8.70 -0.60
CA PHE A 154 12.43 -8.51 -1.43
C PHE A 154 11.39 -9.57 -1.18
N GLN A 155 10.14 -9.15 -1.12
CA GLN A 155 8.92 -9.95 -1.31
C GLN A 155 8.28 -9.51 -2.64
N TYR A 156 7.59 -10.42 -3.30
CA TYR A 156 6.96 -10.18 -4.58
C TYR A 156 5.46 -10.34 -4.43
N TRP A 157 4.77 -9.20 -4.39
CA TRP A 157 3.34 -9.12 -4.16
C TRP A 157 2.59 -9.15 -5.48
N ILE A 158 1.49 -9.88 -5.54
CA ILE A 158 0.65 -10.03 -6.72
C ILE A 158 -0.63 -9.20 -6.60
N PRO A 159 -1.33 -8.88 -7.70
CA PRO A 159 -2.54 -8.06 -7.65
C PRO A 159 -3.62 -8.69 -6.76
N ALA A 160 -4.36 -7.83 -6.08
CA ALA A 160 -5.55 -8.20 -5.33
C ALA A 160 -6.76 -7.43 -5.84
N SER A 161 -7.95 -7.87 -5.45
CA SER A 161 -9.23 -7.25 -5.72
C SER A 161 -10.00 -6.96 -4.44
N GLN A 162 -11.05 -6.16 -4.53
CA GLN A 162 -11.99 -5.94 -3.43
C GLN A 162 -12.63 -7.26 -2.97
N ALA A 163 -12.94 -8.17 -3.89
CA ALA A 163 -13.48 -9.49 -3.56
C ALA A 163 -12.51 -10.35 -2.73
N ASP A 164 -11.20 -10.19 -2.92
CA ASP A 164 -10.19 -10.86 -2.09
C ASP A 164 -10.23 -10.34 -0.64
N ILE A 165 -10.38 -9.02 -0.45
CA ILE A 165 -10.52 -8.42 0.89
C ILE A 165 -11.76 -8.99 1.59
N GLU A 166 -12.92 -8.97 0.91
CA GLU A 166 -14.19 -9.48 1.45
C GLU A 166 -14.11 -10.96 1.82
N SER A 167 -13.44 -11.77 0.97
CA SER A 167 -13.22 -13.19 1.23
C SER A 167 -12.40 -13.42 2.49
N VAL A 168 -11.27 -12.70 2.65
CA VAL A 168 -10.41 -12.81 3.83
C VAL A 168 -11.14 -12.32 5.09
N GLN A 169 -11.87 -11.20 5.01
CA GLN A 169 -12.63 -10.67 6.15
C GLN A 169 -13.75 -11.61 6.61
N LYS A 170 -14.37 -12.33 5.67
CA LYS A 170 -15.38 -13.34 5.97
C LYS A 170 -14.78 -14.60 6.61
N GLU A 171 -13.61 -15.00 6.18
CA GLU A 171 -12.89 -16.19 6.69
C GLU A 171 -12.29 -15.92 8.09
N PHE A 172 -11.76 -14.71 8.31
CA PHE A 172 -11.12 -14.28 9.55
C PHE A 172 -11.81 -13.02 10.12
N PRO A 173 -13.07 -13.11 10.60
CA PRO A 173 -13.82 -11.94 11.07
C PRO A 173 -13.19 -11.30 12.31
N ALA A 174 -13.57 -10.07 12.61
CA ALA A 174 -13.27 -9.42 13.88
C ALA A 174 -13.90 -10.23 15.05
N LYS A 175 -13.19 -10.30 16.17
CA LYS A 175 -13.65 -10.98 17.39
C LYS A 175 -14.01 -9.99 18.47
#